data_99672add3615545f5210195e1c16eacf
#
_entry.id   99672add3615545f5210195e1c16eacf
#
_cell.length_a   1.000
_cell.length_b   1.000
_cell.length_c   1.000
_cell.angle_alpha   90.00
_cell.angle_beta   90.00
_cell.angle_gamma   90.00
#
_symmetry.space_group_name_H-M   'P 1'
#
loop_
_entity.id
_entity.type
_entity.pdbx_description
1 polymer ?
#
loop_
_entity_poly.entity_id
_entity_poly.type
_entity_poly.pdbx_seq_one_letter_code
_entity_poly.pdbx_strand_id
1 'polypeptide(L)'
;MMGEFIIYYRGKVVGGIYDGFASLLNHPKSLVRNRVIYILAANAQWDDENRFDAILNDYLAHVIDEKPITARQCIKALAQVGKAKTQYIPRIIDYLHSADLSKYKDSMRPLIEQDIAETEKALTLYEKANS
;
A
#
# COMPACT_ATOMS: atom_id res chain seq x y z
N MET A 1 1.74 0.35 -20.67
CA MET A 1 2.05 -0.88 -19.97
C MET A 1 0.76 -1.59 -19.58
N MET A 2 0.83 -2.92 -19.49
CA MET A 2 -0.38 -3.72 -19.27
C MET A 2 -1.12 -3.33 -17.98
N GLY A 3 -0.39 -3.11 -16.88
CA GLY A 3 -1.01 -2.73 -15.63
C GLY A 3 -1.76 -1.41 -15.73
N GLU A 4 -1.14 -0.43 -16.37
CA GLU A 4 -1.76 0.87 -16.56
C GLU A 4 -2.98 0.78 -17.45
N PHE A 5 -2.90 -0.03 -18.51
CA PHE A 5 -4.03 -0.25 -19.39
C PHE A 5 -5.21 -0.82 -18.61
N ILE A 6 -4.96 -1.80 -17.74
CA ILE A 6 -6.02 -2.40 -16.94
C ILE A 6 -6.65 -1.35 -16.00
N ILE A 7 -5.84 -0.49 -15.39
CA ILE A 7 -6.33 0.56 -14.51
C ILE A 7 -7.25 1.51 -15.27
N TYR A 8 -6.84 1.96 -16.45
CA TYR A 8 -7.62 2.91 -17.23
C TYR A 8 -8.81 2.27 -17.94
N TYR A 9 -8.70 1.01 -18.27
CA TYR A 9 -9.78 0.30 -18.93
C TYR A 9 -10.86 -0.02 -17.90
N ARG A 10 -11.90 0.77 -17.87
CA ARG A 10 -13.05 0.66 -16.95
C ARG A 10 -12.75 1.11 -15.51
N GLY A 11 -11.53 1.50 -15.19
CA GLY A 11 -11.20 2.01 -13.87
C GLY A 11 -11.14 0.96 -12.77
N LYS A 12 -11.14 -0.35 -13.11
CA LYS A 12 -11.02 -1.37 -12.08
C LYS A 12 -10.46 -2.67 -12.61
N VAL A 13 -9.86 -3.43 -11.71
CA VAL A 13 -9.34 -4.76 -11.95
C VAL A 13 -10.46 -5.76 -11.62
N VAL A 14 -10.80 -6.60 -12.60
CA VAL A 14 -11.82 -7.63 -12.35
C VAL A 14 -11.23 -8.80 -11.53
N GLY A 15 -12.12 -9.59 -10.91
CA GLY A 15 -11.77 -10.57 -9.88
C GLY A 15 -10.55 -11.43 -10.17
N GLY A 16 -10.53 -12.17 -11.29
CA GLY A 16 -9.41 -13.06 -11.59
C GLY A 16 -8.11 -12.30 -11.84
N ILE A 17 -8.19 -11.13 -12.47
CA ILE A 17 -7.02 -10.28 -12.67
C ILE A 17 -6.53 -9.72 -11.34
N TYR A 18 -7.46 -9.31 -10.48
CA TYR A 18 -7.11 -8.81 -9.14
C TYR A 18 -6.32 -9.86 -8.36
N ASP A 19 -6.82 -11.10 -8.35
CA ASP A 19 -6.14 -12.18 -7.64
C ASP A 19 -4.76 -12.45 -8.21
N GLY A 20 -4.60 -12.33 -9.52
CA GLY A 20 -3.32 -12.47 -10.19
C GLY A 20 -2.32 -11.41 -9.73
N PHE A 21 -2.76 -10.15 -9.64
CA PHE A 21 -1.89 -9.08 -9.12
C PHE A 21 -1.59 -9.29 -7.64
N ALA A 22 -2.59 -9.67 -6.85
CA ALA A 22 -2.40 -9.88 -5.42
C ALA A 22 -1.35 -10.96 -5.15
N SER A 23 -1.33 -12.03 -5.94
CA SER A 23 -0.35 -13.10 -5.77
C SER A 23 1.09 -12.64 -6.02
N LEU A 24 1.28 -11.54 -6.75
CA LEU A 24 2.59 -10.99 -7.06
C LEU A 24 3.17 -10.12 -5.94
N LEU A 25 2.40 -9.86 -4.89
CA LEU A 25 2.91 -9.09 -3.74
C LEU A 25 4.15 -9.74 -3.12
N ASN A 26 4.26 -11.05 -3.21
CA ASN A 26 5.40 -11.78 -2.65
C ASN A 26 6.40 -12.21 -3.71
N HIS A 27 6.36 -11.60 -4.89
CA HIS A 27 7.29 -11.92 -5.95
C HIS A 27 8.74 -11.66 -5.50
N PRO A 28 9.70 -12.53 -5.85
CA PRO A 28 11.08 -12.36 -5.41
C PRO A 28 11.75 -11.09 -5.93
N LYS A 29 11.31 -10.56 -7.07
CA LYS A 29 11.90 -9.33 -7.64
C LYS A 29 11.20 -8.11 -7.06
N SER A 30 11.97 -7.22 -6.44
CA SER A 30 11.41 -6.02 -5.82
C SER A 30 10.75 -5.10 -6.83
N LEU A 31 11.25 -5.05 -8.07
CA LEU A 31 10.59 -4.23 -9.10
C LEU A 31 9.17 -4.69 -9.37
N VAL A 32 8.92 -6.00 -9.34
CA VAL A 32 7.57 -6.53 -9.52
C VAL A 32 6.72 -6.16 -8.31
N ARG A 33 7.25 -6.34 -7.10
CA ARG A 33 6.52 -5.97 -5.89
C ARG A 33 6.15 -4.49 -5.89
N ASN A 34 7.10 -3.62 -6.29
CA ASN A 34 6.86 -2.19 -6.35
C ASN A 34 5.69 -1.85 -7.28
N ARG A 35 5.65 -2.47 -8.44
CA ARG A 35 4.56 -2.22 -9.39
C ARG A 35 3.22 -2.70 -8.88
N VAL A 36 3.20 -3.88 -8.29
CA VAL A 36 1.96 -4.47 -7.78
C VAL A 36 1.42 -3.64 -6.62
N ILE A 37 2.29 -3.20 -5.73
CA ILE A 37 1.90 -2.32 -4.62
C ILE A 37 1.21 -1.07 -5.17
N TYR A 38 1.78 -0.47 -6.20
CA TYR A 38 1.21 0.72 -6.82
C TYR A 38 -0.13 0.44 -7.50
N ILE A 39 -0.20 -0.65 -8.27
CA ILE A 39 -1.43 -1.02 -9.00
C ILE A 39 -2.57 -1.28 -8.03
N LEU A 40 -2.31 -2.03 -6.97
CA LEU A 40 -3.35 -2.35 -5.98
C LEU A 40 -3.84 -1.10 -5.27
N ALA A 41 -2.94 -0.18 -4.92
CA ALA A 41 -3.33 1.07 -4.29
C ALA A 41 -4.20 1.92 -5.22
N ALA A 42 -3.82 2.01 -6.49
CA ALA A 42 -4.57 2.78 -7.47
C ALA A 42 -5.97 2.21 -7.72
N ASN A 43 -6.13 0.90 -7.54
CA ASN A 43 -7.40 0.21 -7.76
C ASN A 43 -8.23 0.03 -6.48
N ALA A 44 -7.74 0.45 -5.33
CA ALA A 44 -8.49 0.32 -4.09
C ALA A 44 -9.84 1.06 -4.16
N GLN A 45 -9.85 2.20 -4.84
CA GLN A 45 -11.08 2.99 -5.01
C GLN A 45 -12.17 2.27 -5.84
N TRP A 46 -11.78 1.26 -6.60
CA TRP A 46 -12.71 0.51 -7.47
C TRP A 46 -13.06 -0.85 -6.91
N ASP A 47 -12.59 -1.15 -5.68
CA ASP A 47 -12.74 -2.47 -5.06
C ASP A 47 -14.10 -2.59 -4.38
N ASP A 48 -15.16 -2.65 -5.18
CA ASP A 48 -16.53 -2.67 -4.70
C ASP A 48 -16.85 -3.96 -3.92
N GLU A 49 -16.12 -5.03 -4.18
CA GLU A 49 -16.35 -6.32 -3.54
C GLU A 49 -15.43 -6.56 -2.33
N ASN A 50 -14.70 -5.52 -1.91
CA ASN A 50 -13.80 -5.59 -0.76
C ASN A 50 -12.77 -6.73 -0.85
N ARG A 51 -12.23 -6.94 -2.04
CA ARG A 51 -11.19 -7.96 -2.23
C ARG A 51 -9.90 -7.61 -1.52
N PHE A 52 -9.67 -6.32 -1.28
CA PHE A 52 -8.50 -5.86 -0.54
C PHE A 52 -8.46 -6.39 0.88
N ASP A 53 -9.62 -6.69 1.49
CA ASP A 53 -9.67 -7.27 2.83
C ASP A 53 -8.82 -8.53 2.93
N ALA A 54 -8.88 -9.39 1.91
CA ALA A 54 -8.16 -10.66 1.92
C ALA A 54 -6.64 -10.49 1.83
N ILE A 55 -6.17 -9.36 1.28
CA ILE A 55 -4.74 -9.14 1.06
C ILE A 55 -4.16 -8.04 1.93
N LEU A 56 -4.97 -7.41 2.77
CA LEU A 56 -4.51 -6.27 3.56
C LEU A 56 -3.31 -6.62 4.44
N ASN A 57 -3.32 -7.78 5.09
CA ASN A 57 -2.19 -8.19 5.92
C ASN A 57 -0.92 -8.38 5.10
N ASP A 58 -1.03 -9.02 3.94
CA ASP A 58 0.11 -9.21 3.06
C ASP A 58 0.63 -7.88 2.52
N TYR A 59 -0.29 -6.98 2.21
CA TYR A 59 0.07 -5.64 1.74
C TYR A 59 0.83 -4.87 2.84
N LEU A 60 0.29 -4.85 4.05
CA LEU A 60 0.90 -4.15 5.17
C LEU A 60 2.29 -4.72 5.51
N ALA A 61 2.51 -6.01 5.29
CA ALA A 61 3.80 -6.61 5.58
C ALA A 61 4.95 -5.94 4.80
N HIS A 62 4.65 -5.32 3.66
CA HIS A 62 5.66 -4.63 2.86
C HIS A 62 6.07 -3.27 3.41
N VAL A 63 5.43 -2.80 4.47
CA VAL A 63 5.90 -1.61 5.21
C VAL A 63 7.32 -1.83 5.73
N ILE A 64 7.63 -3.10 6.06
CA ILE A 64 8.99 -3.47 6.47
C ILE A 64 9.60 -4.46 5.48
N ASP A 65 9.37 -4.25 4.19
CA ASP A 65 9.94 -5.06 3.12
C ASP A 65 11.46 -5.12 3.26
N GLU A 66 12.07 -6.23 2.83
CA GLU A 66 13.52 -6.38 2.88
C GLU A 66 14.25 -5.34 2.04
N LYS A 67 13.58 -4.79 1.01
CA LYS A 67 14.12 -3.71 0.19
C LYS A 67 13.57 -2.38 0.67
N PRO A 68 14.42 -1.47 1.13
CA PRO A 68 13.93 -0.20 1.69
C PRO A 68 13.15 0.64 0.69
N ILE A 69 13.46 0.58 -0.60
CA ILE A 69 12.69 1.32 -1.60
C ILE A 69 11.27 0.77 -1.70
N THR A 70 11.11 -0.56 -1.64
CA THR A 70 9.79 -1.18 -1.64
C THR A 70 9.01 -0.80 -0.38
N ALA A 71 9.67 -0.81 0.78
CA ALA A 71 9.04 -0.38 2.03
C ALA A 71 8.53 1.06 1.91
N ARG A 72 9.36 1.96 1.41
CA ARG A 72 8.98 3.35 1.23
C ARG A 72 7.78 3.51 0.30
N GLN A 73 7.78 2.77 -0.80
CA GLN A 73 6.67 2.83 -1.75
C GLN A 73 5.38 2.31 -1.14
N CYS A 74 5.46 1.23 -0.36
CA CYS A 74 4.29 0.68 0.32
C CYS A 74 3.72 1.70 1.31
N ILE A 75 4.57 2.29 2.13
CA ILE A 75 4.14 3.28 3.13
C ILE A 75 3.42 4.45 2.45
N LYS A 76 4.00 4.98 1.38
CA LYS A 76 3.38 6.09 0.65
C LYS A 76 2.07 5.69 -0.01
N ALA A 77 2.03 4.49 -0.58
CA ALA A 77 0.82 3.98 -1.25
C ALA A 77 -0.34 3.78 -0.26
N LEU A 78 -0.04 3.53 1.01
CA LEU A 78 -1.08 3.35 2.02
C LEU A 78 -1.92 4.60 2.24
N ALA A 79 -1.41 5.79 1.92
CA ALA A 79 -2.23 6.99 1.94
C ALA A 79 -3.38 6.88 0.94
N GLN A 80 -3.09 6.38 -0.25
CA GLN A 80 -4.13 6.19 -1.27
C GLN A 80 -5.11 5.09 -0.89
N VAL A 81 -4.60 3.98 -0.37
CA VAL A 81 -5.44 2.88 0.10
C VAL A 81 -6.39 3.34 1.20
N GLY A 82 -5.87 4.05 2.19
CA GLY A 82 -6.69 4.54 3.31
C GLY A 82 -7.75 5.54 2.87
N LYS A 83 -7.42 6.40 1.91
CA LYS A 83 -8.41 7.35 1.40
C LYS A 83 -9.52 6.65 0.62
N ALA A 84 -9.19 5.58 -0.08
CA ALA A 84 -10.18 4.80 -0.81
C ALA A 84 -11.02 3.92 0.11
N LYS A 85 -10.41 3.43 1.18
CA LYS A 85 -11.04 2.49 2.12
C LYS A 85 -10.83 2.98 3.55
N THR A 86 -11.63 3.94 3.95
CA THR A 86 -11.45 4.62 5.25
C THR A 86 -11.55 3.68 6.43
N GLN A 87 -12.24 2.55 6.28
CA GLN A 87 -12.32 1.55 7.34
C GLN A 87 -10.95 0.96 7.70
N TYR A 88 -9.96 1.09 6.81
CA TYR A 88 -8.61 0.58 7.07
C TYR A 88 -7.71 1.59 7.79
N ILE A 89 -8.11 2.85 7.89
CA ILE A 89 -7.24 3.89 8.43
C ILE A 89 -6.71 3.55 9.83
N PRO A 90 -7.55 3.17 10.81
CA PRO A 90 -7.02 2.84 12.14
C PRO A 90 -5.98 1.72 12.09
N ARG A 91 -6.22 0.71 11.30
CA ARG A 91 -5.31 -0.42 11.20
C ARG A 91 -4.01 -0.05 10.51
N ILE A 92 -4.08 0.76 9.46
CA ILE A 92 -2.89 1.26 8.77
C ILE A 92 -2.02 2.06 9.75
N ILE A 93 -2.63 2.99 10.49
CA ILE A 93 -1.91 3.83 11.43
C ILE A 93 -1.26 2.97 12.53
N ASP A 94 -2.00 2.02 13.08
CA ASP A 94 -1.45 1.13 14.10
C ASP A 94 -0.24 0.36 13.57
N TYR A 95 -0.33 -0.16 12.36
CA TYR A 95 0.75 -0.93 11.78
C TYR A 95 1.99 -0.06 11.54
N LEU A 96 1.78 1.16 11.00
CA LEU A 96 2.88 2.09 10.78
C LEU A 96 3.55 2.49 12.08
N HIS A 97 2.74 2.70 13.12
CA HIS A 97 3.25 3.12 14.43
C HIS A 97 4.13 2.04 15.08
N SER A 98 3.80 0.78 14.86
CA SER A 98 4.50 -0.34 15.48
C SER A 98 5.58 -0.96 14.58
N ALA A 99 5.84 -0.38 13.40
CA ALA A 99 6.81 -0.94 12.47
C ALA A 99 8.22 -0.92 13.06
N ASP A 100 8.89 -2.06 12.99
CA ASP A 100 10.27 -2.20 13.46
C ASP A 100 11.22 -1.94 12.30
N LEU A 101 11.91 -0.80 12.34
CA LEU A 101 12.81 -0.35 11.29
C LEU A 101 14.27 -0.70 11.56
N SER A 102 14.54 -1.50 12.59
CA SER A 102 15.92 -1.77 13.04
C SER A 102 16.78 -2.45 11.99
N LYS A 103 16.15 -3.18 11.05
CA LYS A 103 16.90 -3.88 9.99
C LYS A 103 17.43 -2.97 8.89
N TYR A 104 16.95 -1.72 8.84
CA TYR A 104 17.39 -0.80 7.78
C TYR A 104 18.62 -0.04 8.20
N LYS A 105 19.45 0.34 7.22
CA LYS A 105 20.66 1.12 7.46
C LYS A 105 20.35 2.47 8.06
N ASP A 106 21.30 3.02 8.82
CA ASP A 106 21.15 4.31 9.47
C ASP A 106 20.82 5.43 8.47
N SER A 107 21.32 5.34 7.25
CA SER A 107 21.05 6.35 6.22
C SER A 107 19.62 6.26 5.69
N MET A 108 18.98 5.10 5.82
CA MET A 108 17.65 4.87 5.24
C MET A 108 16.53 5.05 6.27
N ARG A 109 16.78 4.72 7.55
CA ARG A 109 15.75 4.78 8.57
C ARG A 109 15.07 6.14 8.69
N PRO A 110 15.80 7.27 8.71
CA PRO A 110 15.12 8.57 8.81
C PRO A 110 14.18 8.84 7.65
N LEU A 111 14.52 8.37 6.45
CA LEU A 111 13.65 8.55 5.29
C LEU A 111 12.37 7.76 5.45
N ILE A 112 12.46 6.53 5.94
CA ILE A 112 11.29 5.68 6.16
C ILE A 112 10.43 6.25 7.29
N GLU A 113 11.06 6.73 8.36
CA GLU A 113 10.35 7.38 9.46
C GLU A 113 9.58 8.60 8.99
N GLN A 114 10.19 9.38 8.10
CA GLN A 114 9.52 10.54 7.52
C GLN A 114 8.34 10.12 6.66
N ASP A 115 8.49 9.08 5.84
CA ASP A 115 7.40 8.56 5.03
C ASP A 115 6.23 8.13 5.91
N ILE A 116 6.51 7.44 7.02
CA ILE A 116 5.50 7.01 7.97
C ILE A 116 4.76 8.22 8.55
N ALA A 117 5.51 9.22 9.01
CA ALA A 117 4.91 10.41 9.62
C ALA A 117 4.03 11.15 8.62
N GLU A 118 4.47 11.27 7.38
CA GLU A 118 3.70 11.95 6.34
C GLU A 118 2.43 11.19 5.99
N THR A 119 2.51 9.87 5.91
CA THR A 119 1.34 9.05 5.61
C THR A 119 0.33 9.09 6.75
N GLU A 120 0.79 8.98 8.00
CA GLU A 120 -0.10 9.09 9.16
C GLU A 120 -0.79 10.45 9.19
N LYS A 121 -0.05 11.51 8.93
CA LYS A 121 -0.62 12.86 8.89
C LYS A 121 -1.67 12.98 7.79
N ALA A 122 -1.37 12.50 6.60
CA ALA A 122 -2.31 12.56 5.48
C ALA A 122 -3.61 11.83 5.79
N LEU A 123 -3.51 10.63 6.38
CA LEU A 123 -4.69 9.85 6.72
C LEU A 123 -5.50 10.48 7.85
N THR A 124 -4.81 11.01 8.86
CA THR A 124 -5.50 11.66 9.98
C THR A 124 -6.26 12.90 9.51
N LEU A 125 -5.62 13.70 8.65
CA LEU A 125 -6.27 14.89 8.10
C LEU A 125 -7.46 14.51 7.20
N TYR A 126 -7.32 13.47 6.42
CA TYR A 126 -8.40 13.01 5.55
C TYR A 126 -9.59 12.53 6.36
N GLU A 127 -9.33 11.77 7.41
CA GLU A 127 -10.38 11.25 8.28
C GLU A 127 -11.15 12.39 8.96
N LYS A 128 -10.44 13.42 9.44
CA LYS A 128 -11.08 14.59 10.04
C LYS A 128 -11.94 15.35 9.04
N ALA A 129 -11.44 15.51 7.82
CA ALA A 129 -12.16 16.25 6.79
C ALA A 129 -13.44 15.54 6.35
N ASN A 130 -13.49 14.22 6.51
CA ASN A 130 -14.60 13.39 6.03
C ASN A 130 -15.45 12.79 7.15
N SER A 131 -15.26 13.24 8.38
CA SER A 131 -16.06 12.75 9.51
C SER A 131 -17.26 13.61 9.82
#